data_1d14aa8c50c065f44e67f8ae7fea94fb
#
_entry.id   1d14aa8c50c065f44e67f8ae7fea94fb
#
_cell.length_a   1.000
_cell.length_b   1.000
_cell.length_c   1.000
_cell.angle_alpha   90.00
_cell.angle_beta   90.00
_cell.angle_gamma   90.00
#
_symmetry.space_group_name_H-M   'P 1'
#
loop_
_entity.id
_entity.type
_entity.pdbx_description
1 polymer ?
#
loop_
_entity_poly.entity_id
_entity_poly.type
_entity_poly.pdbx_seq_one_letter_code
_entity_poly.pdbx_strand_id
1 'polypeptide(L)'
;DPSWSRGLGDVYKRQRLNSISFQVGRTGSITPVANLEPVNLAGTIVKRASLHNADFIETMDIRIGDYVYVEKGGDIIPKITNVDISKRSLDSEKFKFPEYCPECGSKLYRIEGEANHYCLNYNGCKPQIIGRIQHYISRKALDIEGLGQETVALLVNANLIKNYSDLYELKFDQIVGLERMAEKSANNLITGILDSKNIPFERVLY
;
A
#
# COMPACT_ATOMS: atom_id res chain seq x y z
N ASP A 1 -14.69 -38.82 -18.68
CA ASP A 1 -14.68 -37.94 -17.49
C ASP A 1 -13.42 -38.20 -16.68
N PRO A 2 -12.36 -37.43 -16.83
CA PRO A 2 -11.12 -37.69 -16.07
C PRO A 2 -11.19 -37.03 -14.71
N SER A 3 -11.41 -37.82 -13.69
CA SER A 3 -11.44 -37.47 -12.26
C SER A 3 -10.08 -37.03 -11.67
N TRP A 4 -9.17 -36.49 -12.49
CA TRP A 4 -7.81 -36.13 -12.13
C TRP A 4 -7.61 -34.66 -11.72
N SER A 5 -8.65 -33.81 -11.79
CA SER A 5 -8.47 -32.36 -11.62
C SER A 5 -8.80 -31.83 -10.21
N ARG A 6 -8.91 -32.68 -9.20
CA ARG A 6 -9.26 -32.23 -7.84
C ARG A 6 -8.11 -31.65 -7.00
N GLY A 7 -6.93 -31.42 -7.55
CA GLY A 7 -5.80 -30.93 -6.77
C GLY A 7 -5.04 -29.73 -7.33
N LEU A 8 -5.21 -29.36 -8.61
CA LEU A 8 -4.43 -28.31 -9.26
C LEU A 8 -5.28 -27.11 -9.74
N GLY A 9 -6.61 -27.19 -9.63
CA GLY A 9 -7.52 -26.16 -10.16
C GLY A 9 -7.59 -24.86 -9.37
N ASP A 10 -7.03 -24.81 -8.18
CA ASP A 10 -7.15 -23.65 -7.27
C ASP A 10 -5.85 -22.81 -7.15
N VAL A 11 -4.79 -23.14 -7.90
CA VAL A 11 -3.50 -22.45 -7.80
C VAL A 11 -3.49 -21.14 -8.60
N TYR A 12 -4.17 -21.09 -9.73
CA TYR A 12 -4.30 -19.87 -10.55
C TYR A 12 -5.69 -19.77 -11.19
N LYS A 13 -6.15 -18.52 -11.37
CA LYS A 13 -7.41 -18.23 -12.08
C LYS A 13 -7.23 -17.08 -13.04
N ARG A 14 -7.99 -17.13 -14.15
CA ARG A 14 -8.06 -16.04 -15.09
C ARG A 14 -9.04 -14.97 -14.59
N GLN A 15 -8.60 -13.71 -14.55
CA GLN A 15 -9.37 -12.56 -14.10
C GLN A 15 -9.22 -11.39 -15.09
N ARG A 16 -10.26 -10.57 -15.19
CA ARG A 16 -10.18 -9.34 -15.99
C ARG A 16 -9.48 -8.24 -15.20
N LEU A 17 -8.53 -7.55 -15.85
CA LEU A 17 -7.88 -6.36 -15.32
C LEU A 17 -8.75 -5.13 -15.60
N ASN A 18 -9.41 -4.61 -14.57
CA ASN A 18 -10.33 -3.49 -14.70
C ASN A 18 -9.62 -2.14 -14.72
N SER A 19 -8.59 -1.97 -13.89
CA SER A 19 -7.79 -0.75 -13.80
C SER A 19 -6.45 -1.02 -13.12
N ILE A 20 -5.53 -0.07 -13.21
CA ILE A 20 -4.27 -0.06 -12.46
C ILE A 20 -4.29 1.16 -11.54
N SER A 21 -4.11 0.92 -10.26
CA SER A 21 -3.91 1.95 -9.24
C SER A 21 -2.47 1.95 -8.76
N PHE A 22 -2.05 3.01 -8.07
CA PHE A 22 -0.68 3.14 -7.58
C PHE A 22 -0.69 3.32 -6.08
N GLN A 23 0.25 2.69 -5.41
CA GLN A 23 0.50 2.88 -3.99
C GLN A 23 1.85 3.55 -3.80
N VAL A 24 1.89 4.55 -2.93
CA VAL A 24 3.12 5.24 -2.56
C VAL A 24 3.59 4.67 -1.22
N GLY A 25 4.76 4.03 -1.23
CA GLY A 25 5.38 3.48 -0.03
C GLY A 25 6.01 4.56 0.85
N ARG A 26 6.42 4.18 2.07
CA ARG A 26 7.06 5.09 3.05
C ARG A 26 8.36 5.73 2.54
N THR A 27 9.06 5.07 1.63
CA THR A 27 10.30 5.57 0.98
C THR A 27 10.04 6.33 -0.31
N GLY A 28 8.76 6.53 -0.67
CA GLY A 28 8.36 7.16 -1.93
C GLY A 28 8.28 6.22 -3.12
N SER A 29 8.59 4.94 -2.98
CA SER A 29 8.48 3.96 -4.06
C SER A 29 7.04 3.86 -4.56
N ILE A 30 6.86 3.84 -5.88
CA ILE A 30 5.56 3.75 -6.54
C ILE A 30 5.33 2.30 -6.98
N THR A 31 4.36 1.65 -6.36
CA THR A 31 3.99 0.26 -6.68
C THR A 31 2.67 0.24 -7.44
N PRO A 32 2.66 -0.20 -8.71
CA PRO A 32 1.43 -0.40 -9.45
C PRO A 32 0.68 -1.63 -8.95
N VAL A 33 -0.63 -1.53 -8.86
CA VAL A 33 -1.54 -2.57 -8.37
C VAL A 33 -2.67 -2.79 -9.36
N ALA A 34 -2.80 -4.02 -9.85
CA ALA A 34 -3.92 -4.44 -10.67
C ALA A 34 -5.20 -4.52 -9.83
N ASN A 35 -6.24 -3.83 -10.25
CA ASN A 35 -7.60 -4.00 -9.73
C ASN A 35 -8.33 -4.97 -10.66
N LEU A 36 -8.68 -6.12 -10.12
CA LEU A 36 -9.18 -7.27 -10.87
C LEU A 36 -10.66 -7.50 -10.60
N GLU A 37 -11.34 -8.16 -11.54
CA GLU A 37 -12.66 -8.69 -11.27
C GLU A 37 -12.57 -9.71 -10.13
N PRO A 38 -13.45 -9.61 -9.09
CA PRO A 38 -13.34 -10.47 -7.91
C PRO A 38 -13.53 -11.95 -8.26
N VAL A 39 -12.59 -12.80 -7.86
CA VAL A 39 -12.68 -14.26 -8.02
C VAL A 39 -12.24 -14.95 -6.74
N ASN A 40 -12.93 -16.05 -6.38
CA ASN A 40 -12.48 -16.91 -5.29
C ASN A 40 -11.30 -17.77 -5.75
N LEU A 41 -10.14 -17.61 -5.09
CA LEU A 41 -8.92 -18.36 -5.34
C LEU A 41 -8.42 -18.94 -4.00
N ALA A 42 -8.38 -20.26 -3.90
CA ALA A 42 -7.97 -20.97 -2.69
C ALA A 42 -8.69 -20.45 -1.42
N GLY A 43 -10.03 -20.34 -1.47
CA GLY A 43 -10.86 -19.91 -0.34
C GLY A 43 -10.81 -18.41 -0.02
N THR A 44 -10.10 -17.61 -0.81
CA THR A 44 -10.00 -16.15 -0.61
C THR A 44 -10.50 -15.40 -1.85
N ILE A 45 -11.26 -14.33 -1.65
CA ILE A 45 -11.68 -13.46 -2.76
C ILE A 45 -10.52 -12.54 -3.15
N VAL A 46 -9.92 -12.80 -4.31
CA VAL A 46 -8.86 -11.97 -4.89
C VAL A 46 -9.47 -10.87 -5.74
N LYS A 47 -9.16 -9.62 -5.40
CA LYS A 47 -9.61 -8.40 -6.11
C LYS A 47 -8.45 -7.55 -6.59
N ARG A 48 -7.24 -7.79 -6.07
CA ARG A 48 -6.05 -6.98 -6.32
C ARG A 48 -4.82 -7.87 -6.40
N ALA A 49 -3.88 -7.52 -7.30
CA ALA A 49 -2.60 -8.18 -7.41
C ALA A 49 -1.49 -7.16 -7.63
N SER A 50 -0.29 -7.43 -7.13
CA SER A 50 0.87 -6.57 -7.39
C SER A 50 1.30 -6.68 -8.85
N LEU A 51 1.65 -5.54 -9.45
CA LEU A 51 2.31 -5.44 -10.75
C LEU A 51 3.80 -5.09 -10.61
N HIS A 52 4.32 -5.16 -9.41
CA HIS A 52 5.70 -4.92 -9.04
C HIS A 52 6.21 -3.51 -9.39
N ASN A 53 6.45 -3.24 -10.68
CA ASN A 53 7.00 -1.98 -11.20
C ASN A 53 6.63 -1.76 -12.68
N ALA A 54 7.12 -0.68 -13.28
CA ALA A 54 6.86 -0.34 -14.67
C ALA A 54 7.43 -1.37 -15.65
N ASP A 55 8.63 -1.90 -15.37
CA ASP A 55 9.30 -2.86 -16.25
C ASP A 55 8.53 -4.18 -16.34
N PHE A 56 7.93 -4.61 -15.22
CA PHE A 56 7.08 -5.79 -15.23
C PHE A 56 5.85 -5.61 -16.12
N ILE A 57 5.18 -4.44 -16.05
CA ILE A 57 4.03 -4.12 -16.90
C ILE A 57 4.44 -4.11 -18.38
N GLU A 58 5.59 -3.52 -18.71
CA GLU A 58 6.10 -3.43 -20.06
C GLU A 58 6.53 -4.79 -20.61
N THR A 59 7.29 -5.56 -19.83
CA THR A 59 7.77 -6.90 -20.21
C THR A 59 6.61 -7.88 -20.48
N MET A 60 5.56 -7.80 -19.67
CA MET A 60 4.37 -8.63 -19.80
C MET A 60 3.36 -8.05 -20.81
N ASP A 61 3.62 -6.85 -21.37
CA ASP A 61 2.69 -6.08 -22.22
C ASP A 61 1.28 -6.03 -21.63
N ILE A 62 1.17 -5.72 -20.30
CA ILE A 62 -0.11 -5.68 -19.59
C ILE A 62 -0.88 -4.42 -19.99
N ARG A 63 -2.16 -4.61 -20.38
CA ARG A 63 -3.06 -3.51 -20.76
C ARG A 63 -4.37 -3.57 -19.98
N ILE A 64 -4.98 -2.42 -19.76
CA ILE A 64 -6.30 -2.35 -19.09
C ILE A 64 -7.31 -3.08 -19.98
N GLY A 65 -8.15 -3.91 -19.38
CA GLY A 65 -9.13 -4.75 -20.06
C GLY A 65 -8.64 -6.16 -20.41
N ASP A 66 -7.32 -6.44 -20.28
CA ASP A 66 -6.78 -7.78 -20.49
C ASP A 66 -7.34 -8.80 -19.49
N TYR A 67 -7.35 -10.04 -19.91
CA TYR A 67 -7.48 -11.18 -19.03
C TYR A 67 -6.10 -11.63 -18.58
N VAL A 68 -5.90 -11.70 -17.27
CA VAL A 68 -4.63 -12.08 -16.66
C VAL A 68 -4.79 -13.33 -15.81
N TYR A 69 -3.75 -14.17 -15.77
CA TYR A 69 -3.69 -15.31 -14.87
C TYR A 69 -3.07 -14.89 -13.55
N VAL A 70 -3.82 -15.12 -12.47
CA VAL A 70 -3.42 -14.74 -11.11
C VAL A 70 -3.18 -16.00 -10.31
N GLU A 71 -2.01 -16.09 -9.71
CA GLU A 71 -1.60 -17.15 -8.81
C GLU A 71 -1.53 -16.61 -7.39
N LYS A 72 -2.01 -17.40 -6.43
CA LYS A 72 -1.77 -17.15 -5.01
C LYS A 72 -0.58 -18.00 -4.59
N GLY A 73 0.61 -17.41 -4.62
CA GLY A 73 1.84 -18.04 -4.17
C GLY A 73 1.94 -17.99 -2.64
N GLY A 74 1.96 -19.14 -1.97
CA GLY A 74 2.07 -19.20 -0.52
C GLY A 74 0.93 -18.45 0.19
N ASP A 75 1.25 -17.80 1.28
CA ASP A 75 0.21 -17.30 2.18
C ASP A 75 -0.40 -15.93 1.84
N ILE A 76 0.18 -15.06 0.99
CA ILE A 76 -0.19 -13.66 1.23
C ILE A 76 -0.47 -12.80 0.00
N ILE A 77 0.32 -12.80 -1.06
CA ILE A 77 0.18 -11.79 -2.12
C ILE A 77 -0.12 -12.44 -3.48
N PRO A 78 -1.33 -12.19 -4.05
CA PRO A 78 -1.62 -12.62 -5.41
C PRO A 78 -0.67 -11.99 -6.43
N LYS A 79 -0.15 -12.81 -7.36
CA LYS A 79 0.77 -12.39 -8.42
C LYS A 79 0.15 -12.65 -9.78
N ILE A 80 0.37 -11.74 -10.71
CA ILE A 80 0.07 -11.97 -12.13
C ILE A 80 1.22 -12.77 -12.72
N THR A 81 0.90 -13.90 -13.35
CA THR A 81 1.88 -14.81 -13.95
C THR A 81 1.86 -14.78 -15.47
N ASN A 82 0.73 -14.43 -16.07
CA ASN A 82 0.60 -14.39 -17.52
C ASN A 82 -0.57 -13.50 -17.97
N VAL A 83 -0.56 -13.13 -19.25
CA VAL A 83 -1.63 -12.36 -19.92
C VAL A 83 -2.24 -13.22 -21.02
N ASP A 84 -3.57 -13.32 -21.08
CA ASP A 84 -4.30 -14.00 -22.15
C ASP A 84 -4.47 -13.08 -23.36
N ILE A 85 -3.45 -13.01 -24.20
CA ILE A 85 -3.42 -12.16 -25.39
C ILE A 85 -4.53 -12.56 -26.39
N SER A 86 -4.97 -13.83 -26.38
CA SER A 86 -6.02 -14.30 -27.32
C SER A 86 -7.38 -13.64 -27.09
N LYS A 87 -7.60 -13.06 -25.90
CA LYS A 87 -8.82 -12.37 -25.49
C LYS A 87 -8.68 -10.84 -25.47
N ARG A 88 -7.52 -10.34 -25.89
CA ARG A 88 -7.24 -8.90 -25.92
C ARG A 88 -8.09 -8.20 -26.97
N SER A 89 -8.66 -7.05 -26.62
CA SER A 89 -9.34 -6.17 -27.59
C SER A 89 -8.33 -5.58 -28.58
N LEU A 90 -8.72 -5.47 -29.85
CA LEU A 90 -7.89 -4.85 -30.90
C LEU A 90 -7.60 -3.36 -30.59
N ASP A 91 -8.51 -2.69 -29.90
CA ASP A 91 -8.41 -1.27 -29.54
C ASP A 91 -7.65 -1.03 -28.22
N SER A 92 -7.03 -2.08 -27.63
CA SER A 92 -6.33 -1.94 -26.36
C SER A 92 -5.04 -1.15 -26.53
N GLU A 93 -4.88 -0.07 -25.76
CA GLU A 93 -3.67 0.75 -25.78
C GLU A 93 -2.61 0.23 -24.79
N LYS A 94 -1.33 0.46 -25.13
CA LYS A 94 -0.23 0.18 -24.21
C LYS A 94 -0.36 1.06 -22.95
N PHE A 95 -0.18 0.44 -21.80
CA PHE A 95 -0.21 1.16 -20.54
C PHE A 95 1.00 2.10 -20.42
N LYS A 96 0.73 3.35 -20.04
CA LYS A 96 1.79 4.34 -19.76
C LYS A 96 1.90 4.55 -18.27
N PHE A 97 3.09 4.33 -17.74
CA PHE A 97 3.36 4.61 -16.32
C PHE A 97 3.27 6.12 -16.06
N PRO A 98 2.73 6.58 -14.93
CA PRO A 98 2.57 8.00 -14.65
C PRO A 98 3.93 8.69 -14.49
N GLU A 99 4.04 9.92 -14.96
CA GLU A 99 5.20 10.78 -14.76
C GLU A 99 5.17 11.54 -13.43
N TYR A 100 3.99 11.64 -12.83
CA TYR A 100 3.75 12.39 -11.61
C TYR A 100 3.16 11.49 -10.53
N CYS A 101 3.50 11.80 -9.27
CA CYS A 101 2.99 11.09 -8.11
C CYS A 101 1.45 11.23 -8.04
N PRO A 102 0.70 10.13 -7.96
CA PRO A 102 -0.76 10.16 -7.92
C PRO A 102 -1.31 10.82 -6.65
N GLU A 103 -0.49 10.92 -5.60
CA GLU A 103 -0.91 11.43 -4.29
C GLU A 103 -0.60 12.93 -4.10
N CYS A 104 0.56 13.39 -4.57
CA CYS A 104 0.99 14.76 -4.32
C CYS A 104 1.34 15.57 -5.57
N GLY A 105 1.23 14.98 -6.78
CA GLY A 105 1.49 15.66 -8.04
C GLY A 105 2.97 15.98 -8.33
N SER A 106 3.91 15.59 -7.47
CA SER A 106 5.34 15.82 -7.71
C SER A 106 5.85 14.91 -8.83
N LYS A 107 6.77 15.38 -9.65
CA LYS A 107 7.40 14.57 -10.69
C LYS A 107 8.08 13.34 -10.10
N LEU A 108 7.85 12.19 -10.71
CA LEU A 108 8.51 10.94 -10.31
C LEU A 108 9.94 10.90 -10.83
N TYR A 109 10.78 10.24 -10.07
CA TYR A 109 12.17 10.01 -10.40
C TYR A 109 12.48 8.52 -10.44
N ARG A 110 13.29 8.10 -11.40
CA ARG A 110 13.80 6.73 -11.48
C ARG A 110 15.31 6.77 -11.47
N ILE A 111 15.92 6.05 -10.55
CA ILE A 111 17.38 5.90 -10.50
C ILE A 111 17.79 4.98 -11.64
N GLU A 112 18.84 5.34 -12.36
CA GLU A 112 19.39 4.52 -13.44
C GLU A 112 19.80 3.14 -12.90
N GLY A 113 19.35 2.07 -13.56
CA GLY A 113 19.56 0.70 -13.11
C GLY A 113 18.57 0.18 -12.08
N GLU A 114 17.68 1.03 -11.53
CA GLU A 114 16.62 0.57 -10.63
C GLU A 114 15.28 0.40 -11.37
N ALA A 115 14.52 -0.61 -10.94
CA ALA A 115 13.22 -0.92 -11.53
C ALA A 115 12.08 -0.01 -11.03
N ASN A 116 12.25 0.63 -9.88
CA ASN A 116 11.21 1.41 -9.23
C ASN A 116 11.26 2.90 -9.58
N HIS A 117 10.08 3.50 -9.61
CA HIS A 117 9.92 4.96 -9.64
C HIS A 117 9.68 5.48 -8.22
N TYR A 118 10.18 6.68 -7.93
CA TYR A 118 10.11 7.29 -6.60
C TYR A 118 9.51 8.68 -6.63
N CYS A 119 8.68 8.98 -5.65
CA CYS A 119 8.25 10.32 -5.32
C CYS A 119 9.25 10.93 -4.32
N LEU A 120 9.96 11.98 -4.73
CA LEU A 120 10.95 12.63 -3.87
C LEU A 120 10.37 13.70 -2.93
N ASN A 121 9.07 13.92 -2.95
CA ASN A 121 8.40 14.87 -2.06
C ASN A 121 8.24 14.30 -0.65
N TYR A 122 9.37 14.11 0.01
CA TYR A 122 9.51 13.44 1.29
C TYR A 122 8.64 14.05 2.40
N ASN A 123 8.57 15.38 2.46
CA ASN A 123 7.89 16.12 3.52
C ASN A 123 6.45 16.55 3.17
N GLY A 124 6.04 16.42 1.89
CA GLY A 124 4.72 16.85 1.43
C GLY A 124 3.81 15.72 0.95
N CYS A 125 4.34 14.52 0.74
CA CYS A 125 3.57 13.39 0.27
C CYS A 125 2.95 12.63 1.45
N LYS A 126 1.66 12.76 1.66
CA LYS A 126 0.94 12.19 2.81
C LYS A 126 1.19 10.69 3.03
N PRO A 127 1.10 9.80 2.02
CA PRO A 127 1.40 8.38 2.23
C PRO A 127 2.82 8.12 2.76
N GLN A 128 3.82 8.90 2.33
CA GLN A 128 5.17 8.78 2.84
C GLN A 128 5.26 9.18 4.31
N ILE A 129 4.62 10.29 4.69
CA ILE A 129 4.55 10.76 6.07
C ILE A 129 3.86 9.70 6.94
N ILE A 130 2.67 9.24 6.53
CA ILE A 130 1.91 8.20 7.23
C ILE A 130 2.76 6.94 7.39
N GLY A 131 3.36 6.44 6.31
CA GLY A 131 4.15 5.21 6.35
C GLY A 131 5.38 5.28 7.26
N ARG A 132 6.05 6.44 7.32
CA ARG A 132 7.18 6.67 8.24
C ARG A 132 6.74 6.72 9.70
N ILE A 133 5.66 7.45 9.99
CA ILE A 133 5.11 7.51 11.35
C ILE A 133 4.63 6.12 11.79
N GLN A 134 3.95 5.36 10.93
CA GLN A 134 3.53 3.98 11.22
C GLN A 134 4.71 3.06 11.53
N HIS A 135 5.82 3.21 10.78
CA HIS A 135 7.02 2.44 11.08
C HIS A 135 7.60 2.80 12.45
N TYR A 136 7.69 4.10 12.75
CA TYR A 136 8.19 4.63 14.01
C TYR A 136 7.38 4.17 15.23
N ILE A 137 6.05 4.11 15.13
CA ILE A 137 5.17 3.67 16.22
C ILE A 137 4.95 2.15 16.28
N SER A 138 5.56 1.39 15.37
CA SER A 138 5.34 -0.07 15.27
C SER A 138 5.84 -0.82 16.52
N ARG A 139 5.34 -2.06 16.71
CA ARG A 139 5.73 -2.93 17.84
C ARG A 139 7.23 -3.16 17.97
N LYS A 140 7.97 -3.14 16.87
CA LYS A 140 9.42 -3.30 16.87
C LYS A 140 10.17 -2.02 17.21
N ALA A 141 9.54 -0.87 17.05
CA ALA A 141 10.07 0.45 17.37
C ALA A 141 9.46 0.96 18.69
N LEU A 142 8.73 2.06 18.69
CA LEU A 142 8.23 2.71 19.90
C LEU A 142 7.01 2.05 20.54
N ASP A 143 6.30 1.18 19.83
CA ASP A 143 5.12 0.43 20.30
C ASP A 143 4.08 1.29 21.01
N ILE A 144 3.70 2.39 20.38
CA ILE A 144 2.76 3.36 20.97
C ILE A 144 1.35 2.78 20.95
N GLU A 145 0.85 2.42 22.12
CA GLU A 145 -0.49 1.88 22.29
C GLU A 145 -1.56 2.93 21.93
N GLY A 146 -2.64 2.47 21.28
CA GLY A 146 -3.74 3.35 20.84
C GLY A 146 -3.47 4.12 19.54
N LEU A 147 -2.24 4.10 19.00
CA LEU A 147 -1.86 4.76 17.76
C LEU A 147 -1.74 3.74 16.62
N GLY A 148 -2.88 3.35 16.05
CA GLY A 148 -2.94 2.44 14.90
C GLY A 148 -2.79 3.17 13.57
N GLN A 149 -2.76 2.40 12.48
CA GLN A 149 -2.62 2.91 11.11
C GLN A 149 -3.69 3.94 10.74
N GLU A 150 -4.95 3.69 11.09
CA GLU A 150 -6.08 4.58 10.80
C GLU A 150 -5.95 5.89 11.59
N THR A 151 -5.54 5.82 12.85
CA THR A 151 -5.33 6.99 13.70
C THR A 151 -4.21 7.89 13.16
N VAL A 152 -3.08 7.30 12.75
CA VAL A 152 -1.99 8.07 12.10
C VAL A 152 -2.50 8.77 10.85
N ALA A 153 -3.23 8.06 9.98
CA ALA A 153 -3.77 8.65 8.76
C ALA A 153 -4.75 9.80 9.07
N LEU A 154 -5.58 9.64 10.10
CA LEU A 154 -6.51 10.68 10.57
C LEU A 154 -5.75 11.93 11.03
N LEU A 155 -4.74 11.79 11.88
CA LEU A 155 -3.93 12.90 12.40
C LEU A 155 -3.16 13.63 11.27
N VAL A 156 -2.57 12.89 10.33
CA VAL A 156 -1.88 13.48 9.17
C VAL A 156 -2.86 14.20 8.24
N ASN A 157 -4.04 13.63 8.00
CA ASN A 157 -5.06 14.25 7.15
C ASN A 157 -5.66 15.51 7.78
N ALA A 158 -5.77 15.54 9.10
CA ALA A 158 -6.15 16.72 9.87
C ALA A 158 -5.01 17.77 9.98
N ASN A 159 -3.84 17.52 9.40
CA ASN A 159 -2.63 18.34 9.50
C ASN A 159 -2.13 18.59 10.94
N LEU A 160 -2.46 17.69 11.87
CA LEU A 160 -2.00 17.75 13.26
C LEU A 160 -0.58 17.24 13.43
N ILE A 161 -0.15 16.29 12.57
CA ILE A 161 1.21 15.75 12.57
C ILE A 161 1.76 15.67 11.14
N LYS A 162 3.06 15.98 10.96
CA LYS A 162 3.81 15.88 9.70
C LYS A 162 5.11 15.10 9.87
N ASN A 163 5.57 14.93 11.10
CA ASN A 163 6.79 14.21 11.45
C ASN A 163 6.64 13.55 12.84
N TYR A 164 7.68 12.88 13.29
CA TYR A 164 7.68 12.12 14.55
C TYR A 164 7.56 13.03 15.80
N SER A 165 8.18 14.22 15.78
CA SER A 165 8.18 15.12 16.94
C SER A 165 6.79 15.70 17.20
N ASP A 166 6.00 15.93 16.15
CA ASP A 166 4.64 16.46 16.28
C ASP A 166 3.74 15.55 17.14
N LEU A 167 4.04 14.22 17.19
CA LEU A 167 3.32 13.29 18.06
C LEU A 167 3.39 13.72 19.54
N TYR A 168 4.54 14.22 19.96
CA TYR A 168 4.79 14.61 21.36
C TYR A 168 4.27 16.02 21.71
N GLU A 169 3.81 16.76 20.72
CA GLU A 169 3.19 18.08 20.85
C GLU A 169 1.66 18.04 20.79
N LEU A 170 1.08 16.86 20.49
CA LEU A 170 -0.37 16.66 20.43
C LEU A 170 -1.03 16.96 21.79
N LYS A 171 -2.14 17.70 21.72
CA LYS A 171 -2.97 18.02 22.88
C LYS A 171 -4.30 17.28 22.81
N PHE A 172 -4.83 16.95 23.98
CA PHE A 172 -6.12 16.27 24.11
C PHE A 172 -7.24 16.95 23.32
N ASP A 173 -7.37 18.28 23.44
CA ASP A 173 -8.43 19.04 22.78
C ASP A 173 -8.37 18.99 21.23
N GLN A 174 -7.19 18.77 20.67
CA GLN A 174 -7.02 18.62 19.22
C GLN A 174 -7.49 17.25 18.72
N ILE A 175 -7.45 16.24 19.59
CA ILE A 175 -7.72 14.83 19.24
C ILE A 175 -9.19 14.49 19.49
N VAL A 176 -9.76 14.93 20.61
CA VAL A 176 -11.12 14.54 21.04
C VAL A 176 -12.21 14.95 20.07
N GLY A 177 -11.96 15.95 19.21
CA GLY A 177 -12.91 16.41 18.18
C GLY A 177 -12.82 15.66 16.84
N LEU A 178 -11.88 14.74 16.71
CA LEU A 178 -11.69 14.00 15.46
C LEU A 178 -12.69 12.84 15.35
N GLU A 179 -12.98 12.47 14.11
CA GLU A 179 -13.85 11.32 13.81
C GLU A 179 -13.35 10.05 14.51
N ARG A 180 -14.25 9.32 15.19
CA ARG A 180 -13.96 8.08 15.95
C ARG A 180 -13.01 8.25 17.16
N MET A 181 -12.73 9.49 17.58
CA MET A 181 -11.87 9.78 18.73
C MET A 181 -12.71 10.31 19.90
N ALA A 182 -13.30 9.39 20.68
CA ALA A 182 -13.94 9.73 21.95
C ALA A 182 -12.91 10.04 23.05
N GLU A 183 -13.32 10.68 24.13
CA GLU A 183 -12.47 11.07 25.26
C GLU A 183 -11.55 9.95 25.75
N LYS A 184 -12.08 8.72 25.93
CA LYS A 184 -11.29 7.56 26.36
C LYS A 184 -10.18 7.21 25.37
N SER A 185 -10.48 7.26 24.06
CA SER A 185 -9.50 6.96 23.02
C SER A 185 -8.42 8.05 22.93
N ALA A 186 -8.81 9.32 23.06
CA ALA A 186 -7.88 10.43 23.10
C ALA A 186 -6.95 10.37 24.32
N ASN A 187 -7.48 10.06 25.52
CA ASN A 187 -6.67 9.88 26.71
C ASN A 187 -5.68 8.72 26.58
N ASN A 188 -6.14 7.56 26.09
CA ASN A 188 -5.27 6.41 25.87
C ASN A 188 -4.13 6.73 24.90
N LEU A 189 -4.44 7.47 23.82
CA LEU A 189 -3.43 7.89 22.85
C LEU A 189 -2.38 8.81 23.46
N ILE A 190 -2.79 9.84 24.21
CA ILE A 190 -1.85 10.75 24.87
C ILE A 190 -1.00 9.99 25.89
N THR A 191 -1.59 9.09 26.69
CA THR A 191 -0.86 8.25 27.63
C THR A 191 0.16 7.37 26.92
N GLY A 192 -0.23 6.66 25.84
CA GLY A 192 0.69 5.82 25.07
C GLY A 192 1.86 6.61 24.47
N ILE A 193 1.62 7.83 23.99
CA ILE A 193 2.68 8.73 23.49
C ILE A 193 3.64 9.12 24.64
N LEU A 194 3.13 9.44 25.82
CA LEU A 194 3.97 9.81 26.98
C LEU A 194 4.80 8.62 27.47
N ASP A 195 4.21 7.44 27.54
CA ASP A 195 4.89 6.21 27.98
C ASP A 195 6.02 5.81 27.01
N SER A 196 5.85 6.09 25.72
CA SER A 196 6.86 5.80 24.70
C SER A 196 8.17 6.59 24.89
N LYS A 197 8.20 7.64 25.71
CA LYS A 197 9.44 8.36 26.07
C LYS A 197 10.40 7.56 26.94
N ASN A 198 9.92 6.51 27.58
CA ASN A 198 10.67 5.70 28.54
C ASN A 198 11.19 4.37 27.97
N ILE A 199 11.15 4.20 26.65
CA ILE A 199 11.62 2.97 26.01
C ILE A 199 13.15 2.96 25.81
N PRO A 200 13.77 1.75 25.71
CA PRO A 200 15.20 1.61 25.45
C PRO A 200 15.61 2.26 24.11
N PHE A 201 16.79 2.91 24.10
CA PHE A 201 17.28 3.67 22.96
C PHE A 201 17.45 2.84 21.68
N GLU A 202 17.83 1.57 21.80
CA GLU A 202 17.95 0.64 20.67
C GLU A 202 16.65 0.49 19.87
N ARG A 203 15.47 0.67 20.49
CA ARG A 203 14.18 0.64 19.81
C ARG A 203 13.90 1.90 18.97
N VAL A 204 14.55 3.01 19.33
CA VAL A 204 14.45 4.26 18.55
C VAL A 204 15.23 4.16 17.24
N LEU A 205 16.28 3.33 17.22
CA LEU A 205 17.15 3.15 16.05
C LEU A 205 16.61 2.15 15.01
N TYR A 206 15.52 1.44 15.33
CA TYR A 206 14.87 0.49 14.41
C TYR A 206 14.19 1.22 13.27
#